data_74b8448390beb47079908e757a586159
#
_entry.id   74b8448390beb47079908e757a586159
#
_cell.length_a   1.000
_cell.length_b   1.000
_cell.length_c   1.000
_cell.angle_alpha   90.00
_cell.angle_beta   90.00
_cell.angle_gamma   90.00
#
_symmetry.space_group_name_H-M   'P 1'
#
loop_
_entity.id
_entity.type
_entity.pdbx_description
1 polymer ?
#
loop_
_entity_poly.entity_id
_entity_poly.type
_entity_poly.pdbx_seq_one_letter_code
_entity_poly.pdbx_strand_id
1 'polypeptide(L)'
;VRIAQPIFLRYLLNWFAYQEGDPDVSPPPTSGWVWASLMAVFAYMYVLIHHQTFWVGMRNGMRMRAQAIAAIQKKLLELNETKLRAVTMGKVINLVSNDVRRFDEAGTFWPFLIVGPLELVAVFVLIGSQLGYLASFAGISTLLMLIPVQSVLAKYIGSLRRKIAAQTDERVRLTGEAISGITTFKMLAWERPLVGEILKVRQREERFIRRMNQIRAMNMALSFAIMPVVSLITFTVSRYTVPAADFSVANVFYAVSLLALPKLTMCEFFVHAVEACSECYISLQRIGQFLSIAPPSGPLYGEEREETEGARVHTDRAVVSLSGDYSWDSGLETDAAGAETAAASTATLKDLTFELREGELVAIVGAV
;
A
#
# COMPACT_ATOMS: atom_id res chain seq x y z
N VAL A 1 8.21 -23.39 9.54
CA VAL A 1 9.08 -23.90 8.47
C VAL A 1 10.42 -23.16 8.48
N ARG A 2 10.47 -21.81 8.40
CA ARG A 2 11.72 -21.02 8.39
C ARG A 2 12.60 -21.26 9.63
N ILE A 3 12.01 -21.24 10.82
CA ILE A 3 12.72 -21.42 12.09
C ILE A 3 13.32 -22.83 12.22
N ALA A 4 12.74 -23.84 11.55
CA ALA A 4 13.25 -25.20 11.58
C ALA A 4 14.60 -25.37 10.83
N GLN A 5 14.86 -24.57 9.80
CA GLN A 5 16.09 -24.65 9.02
C GLN A 5 17.37 -24.42 9.85
N PRO A 6 17.48 -23.34 10.67
CA PRO A 6 18.61 -23.18 11.56
C PRO A 6 18.80 -24.33 12.55
N ILE A 7 17.69 -24.93 13.03
CA ILE A 7 17.73 -26.07 13.93
C ILE A 7 18.35 -27.27 13.21
N PHE A 8 17.90 -27.59 12.00
CA PHE A 8 18.48 -28.70 11.22
C PHE A 8 19.94 -28.45 10.85
N LEU A 9 20.29 -27.18 10.54
CA LEU A 9 21.67 -26.80 10.30
C LEU A 9 22.56 -27.09 11.51
N ARG A 10 22.11 -26.75 12.72
CA ARG A 10 22.84 -27.05 13.96
C ARG A 10 23.09 -28.54 14.12
N TYR A 11 22.08 -29.40 13.93
CA TYR A 11 22.24 -30.85 14.03
C TYR A 11 23.17 -31.44 12.95
N LEU A 12 23.12 -30.89 11.74
CA LEU A 12 23.99 -31.25 10.64
C LEU A 12 25.45 -30.91 10.95
N LEU A 13 25.73 -29.71 11.47
CA LEU A 13 27.08 -29.30 11.85
C LEU A 13 27.62 -30.08 13.03
N ASN A 14 26.79 -30.41 14.02
CA ASN A 14 27.18 -31.32 15.11
C ASN A 14 27.53 -32.73 14.61
N TRP A 15 26.82 -33.22 13.59
CA TRP A 15 27.15 -34.51 12.98
C TRP A 15 28.52 -34.47 12.30
N PHE A 16 28.88 -33.39 11.59
CA PHE A 16 30.22 -33.25 11.00
C PHE A 16 31.30 -33.15 12.06
N ALA A 17 31.10 -32.36 13.12
CA ALA A 17 32.06 -32.26 14.22
C ALA A 17 32.30 -33.62 14.91
N TYR A 18 31.26 -34.42 15.10
CA TYR A 18 31.38 -35.80 15.62
C TYR A 18 32.20 -36.71 14.68
N GLN A 19 31.99 -36.60 13.35
CA GLN A 19 32.76 -37.37 12.37
C GLN A 19 34.25 -37.00 12.35
N GLU A 20 34.59 -35.77 12.66
CA GLU A 20 35.95 -35.26 12.77
C GLU A 20 36.61 -35.69 14.09
N GLY A 21 35.87 -36.34 15.01
CA GLY A 21 36.39 -36.87 16.28
C GLY A 21 36.48 -35.83 17.39
N ASP A 22 35.66 -34.79 17.35
CA ASP A 22 35.58 -33.76 18.39
C ASP A 22 35.09 -34.43 19.71
N PRO A 23 35.90 -34.46 20.78
CA PRO A 23 35.56 -35.15 22.02
C PRO A 23 34.40 -34.49 22.78
N ASP A 24 34.12 -33.23 22.53
CA ASP A 24 33.08 -32.47 23.22
C ASP A 24 31.68 -32.68 22.60
N VAL A 25 31.60 -33.39 21.45
CA VAL A 25 30.34 -33.60 20.72
C VAL A 25 29.82 -35.00 20.98
N SER A 26 28.64 -35.10 21.62
CA SER A 26 27.95 -36.38 21.82
C SER A 26 27.46 -36.98 20.49
N PRO A 27 27.36 -38.32 20.38
CA PRO A 27 26.91 -38.97 19.16
C PRO A 27 25.52 -38.47 18.75
N PRO A 28 25.36 -38.01 17.52
CA PRO A 28 24.07 -37.48 17.04
C PRO A 28 23.06 -38.63 16.92
N PRO A 29 21.77 -38.37 17.17
CA PRO A 29 20.72 -39.40 17.18
C PRO A 29 20.45 -40.02 15.80
N THR A 30 20.87 -39.34 14.72
CA THR A 30 20.64 -39.77 13.32
C THR A 30 21.80 -39.37 12.42
N SER A 31 21.87 -40.00 11.24
CA SER A 31 22.90 -39.68 10.25
C SER A 31 22.73 -38.24 9.68
N GLY A 32 23.85 -37.59 9.33
CA GLY A 32 23.86 -36.24 8.73
C GLY A 32 23.04 -36.14 7.45
N TRP A 33 22.93 -37.25 6.70
CA TRP A 33 22.09 -37.27 5.47
C TRP A 33 20.62 -37.01 5.76
N VAL A 34 20.10 -37.45 6.91
CA VAL A 34 18.70 -37.15 7.33
C VAL A 34 18.53 -35.65 7.57
N TRP A 35 19.45 -35.01 8.29
CA TRP A 35 19.39 -33.60 8.59
C TRP A 35 19.54 -32.73 7.33
N ALA A 36 20.44 -33.11 6.42
CA ALA A 36 20.60 -32.46 5.13
C ALA A 36 19.33 -32.57 4.26
N SER A 37 18.74 -33.79 4.23
CA SER A 37 17.48 -34.01 3.48
C SER A 37 16.31 -33.21 4.05
N LEU A 38 16.17 -33.21 5.40
CA LEU A 38 15.14 -32.38 6.06
C LEU A 38 15.32 -30.91 5.77
N MET A 39 16.55 -30.40 5.82
CA MET A 39 16.84 -28.99 5.49
C MET A 39 16.42 -28.65 4.05
N ALA A 40 16.73 -29.52 3.08
CA ALA A 40 16.34 -29.32 1.69
C ALA A 40 14.80 -29.37 1.49
N VAL A 41 14.12 -30.34 2.10
CA VAL A 41 12.65 -30.46 2.05
C VAL A 41 11.99 -29.24 2.68
N PHE A 42 12.43 -28.79 3.86
CA PHE A 42 11.86 -27.64 4.53
C PHE A 42 12.18 -26.32 3.79
N ALA A 43 13.34 -26.21 3.11
CA ALA A 43 13.64 -25.10 2.24
C ALA A 43 12.65 -25.04 1.07
N TYR A 44 12.40 -26.16 0.42
CA TYR A 44 11.44 -26.26 -0.67
C TYR A 44 10.01 -25.97 -0.20
N MET A 45 9.58 -26.55 0.91
CA MET A 45 8.28 -26.28 1.53
C MET A 45 8.10 -24.79 1.88
N TYR A 46 9.16 -24.16 2.40
CA TYR A 46 9.12 -22.73 2.69
C TYR A 46 8.84 -21.91 1.43
N VAL A 47 9.55 -22.18 0.33
CA VAL A 47 9.35 -21.47 -0.94
C VAL A 47 7.90 -21.62 -1.42
N LEU A 48 7.36 -22.84 -1.41
CA LEU A 48 5.98 -23.10 -1.84
C LEU A 48 4.97 -22.33 -0.98
N ILE A 49 5.07 -22.45 0.35
CA ILE A 49 4.14 -21.78 1.29
C ILE A 49 4.24 -20.26 1.17
N HIS A 50 5.46 -19.74 1.07
CA HIS A 50 5.70 -18.31 0.96
C HIS A 50 5.07 -17.71 -0.29
N HIS A 51 5.31 -18.31 -1.46
CA HIS A 51 4.71 -17.86 -2.72
C HIS A 51 3.19 -18.04 -2.73
N GLN A 52 2.69 -19.12 -2.14
CA GLN A 52 1.25 -19.33 -2.01
C GLN A 52 0.60 -18.25 -1.13
N THR A 53 1.26 -17.83 -0.05
CA THR A 53 0.77 -16.74 0.81
C THR A 53 0.68 -15.43 0.04
N PHE A 54 1.69 -15.08 -0.74
CA PHE A 54 1.66 -13.90 -1.61
C PHE A 54 0.55 -13.99 -2.66
N TRP A 55 0.40 -15.15 -3.32
CA TRP A 55 -0.63 -15.34 -4.33
C TRP A 55 -2.04 -15.19 -3.77
N VAL A 56 -2.32 -15.78 -2.61
CA VAL A 56 -3.61 -15.63 -1.92
C VAL A 56 -3.84 -14.18 -1.49
N GLY A 57 -2.80 -13.52 -0.98
CA GLY A 57 -2.85 -12.10 -0.61
C GLY A 57 -3.20 -11.19 -1.78
N MET A 58 -2.50 -11.32 -2.89
CA MET A 58 -2.77 -10.56 -4.13
C MET A 58 -4.17 -10.84 -4.68
N ARG A 59 -4.60 -12.10 -4.68
CA ARG A 59 -5.95 -12.48 -5.14
C ARG A 59 -7.04 -11.87 -4.28
N ASN A 60 -6.85 -11.82 -2.95
CA ASN A 60 -7.79 -11.19 -2.04
C ASN A 60 -7.81 -9.67 -2.25
N GLY A 61 -6.65 -9.03 -2.42
CA GLY A 61 -6.56 -7.61 -2.76
C GLY A 61 -7.32 -7.26 -4.04
N MET A 62 -7.10 -8.01 -5.11
CA MET A 62 -7.84 -7.84 -6.38
C MET A 62 -9.36 -8.00 -6.22
N ARG A 63 -9.82 -8.95 -5.40
CA ARG A 63 -11.25 -9.14 -5.12
C ARG A 63 -11.84 -7.94 -4.37
N MET A 64 -11.15 -7.47 -3.33
CA MET A 64 -11.56 -6.27 -2.59
C MET A 64 -11.62 -5.04 -3.50
N ARG A 65 -10.62 -4.87 -4.37
CA ARG A 65 -10.58 -3.82 -5.37
C ARG A 65 -11.79 -3.89 -6.32
N ALA A 66 -12.10 -5.05 -6.87
CA ALA A 66 -13.24 -5.24 -7.77
C ALA A 66 -14.57 -4.92 -7.08
N GLN A 67 -14.74 -5.37 -5.84
CA GLN A 67 -15.93 -5.07 -5.03
C GLN A 67 -16.06 -3.57 -4.73
N ALA A 68 -14.97 -2.90 -4.40
CA ALA A 68 -14.96 -1.45 -4.16
C ALA A 68 -15.31 -0.66 -5.42
N ILE A 69 -14.78 -1.05 -6.58
CA ILE A 69 -15.13 -0.43 -7.87
C ILE A 69 -16.63 -0.62 -8.17
N ALA A 70 -17.16 -1.83 -8.00
CA ALA A 70 -18.56 -2.11 -8.21
C ALA A 70 -19.47 -1.29 -7.27
N ALA A 71 -19.08 -1.15 -5.98
CA ALA A 71 -19.80 -0.34 -5.01
C ALA A 71 -19.80 1.16 -5.39
N ILE A 72 -18.64 1.70 -5.81
CA ILE A 72 -18.52 3.08 -6.28
C ILE A 72 -19.38 3.29 -7.53
N GLN A 73 -19.35 2.36 -8.48
CA GLN A 73 -20.11 2.43 -9.72
C GLN A 73 -21.62 2.37 -9.46
N LYS A 74 -22.08 1.45 -8.59
CA LYS A 74 -23.47 1.41 -8.17
C LYS A 74 -23.90 2.73 -7.54
N LYS A 75 -23.07 3.28 -6.64
CA LYS A 75 -23.36 4.56 -5.99
C LYS A 75 -23.43 5.73 -6.98
N LEU A 76 -22.58 5.76 -8.00
CA LEU A 76 -22.65 6.78 -9.06
C LEU A 76 -23.98 6.76 -9.81
N LEU A 77 -24.53 5.59 -10.07
CA LEU A 77 -25.83 5.44 -10.74
C LEU A 77 -27.01 5.85 -9.85
N GLU A 78 -26.84 5.79 -8.52
CA GLU A 78 -27.86 6.21 -7.55
C GLU A 78 -27.88 7.74 -7.30
N LEU A 79 -26.79 8.45 -7.63
CA LEU A 79 -26.68 9.89 -7.38
C LEU A 79 -27.35 10.70 -8.48
N ASN A 80 -28.09 11.75 -8.09
CA ASN A 80 -28.63 12.73 -9.03
C ASN A 80 -27.54 13.71 -9.49
N GLU A 81 -27.84 14.47 -10.55
CA GLU A 81 -26.90 15.38 -11.19
C GLU A 81 -26.36 16.47 -10.25
N THR A 82 -27.19 17.02 -9.38
CA THR A 82 -26.79 18.07 -8.42
C THR A 82 -25.73 17.57 -7.44
N LYS A 83 -25.90 16.37 -6.88
CA LYS A 83 -24.91 15.73 -5.99
C LYS A 83 -23.67 15.25 -6.75
N LEU A 84 -23.84 14.83 -8.01
CA LEU A 84 -22.72 14.45 -8.87
C LEU A 84 -21.85 15.63 -9.25
N ARG A 85 -22.42 16.83 -9.47
CA ARG A 85 -21.67 18.07 -9.70
C ARG A 85 -20.86 18.50 -8.47
N ALA A 86 -21.37 18.29 -7.26
CA ALA A 86 -20.64 18.54 -6.00
C ALA A 86 -19.44 17.60 -5.83
N VAL A 87 -19.51 16.39 -6.39
CA VAL A 87 -18.41 15.43 -6.43
C VAL A 87 -17.71 15.55 -7.78
N THR A 88 -16.63 16.31 -7.85
CA THR A 88 -15.91 16.50 -9.12
C THR A 88 -15.55 15.16 -9.77
N MET A 89 -15.74 15.03 -11.08
CA MET A 89 -15.39 13.81 -11.83
C MET A 89 -13.94 13.36 -11.59
N GLY A 90 -13.01 14.30 -11.42
CA GLY A 90 -11.63 14.02 -11.08
C GLY A 90 -11.46 13.30 -9.73
N LYS A 91 -12.30 13.61 -8.73
CA LYS A 91 -12.29 12.90 -7.42
C LYS A 91 -12.74 11.45 -7.59
N VAL A 92 -13.79 11.21 -8.38
CA VAL A 92 -14.28 9.84 -8.65
C VAL A 92 -13.24 9.01 -9.41
N ILE A 93 -12.64 9.58 -10.46
CA ILE A 93 -11.57 8.92 -11.22
C ILE A 93 -10.41 8.56 -10.28
N ASN A 94 -10.03 9.47 -9.37
CA ASN A 94 -8.95 9.20 -8.41
C ASN A 94 -9.31 8.07 -7.43
N LEU A 95 -10.56 8.02 -6.94
CA LEU A 95 -11.03 6.91 -6.10
C LEU A 95 -10.93 5.57 -6.83
N VAL A 96 -11.42 5.50 -8.08
CA VAL A 96 -11.46 4.24 -8.87
C VAL A 96 -10.09 3.81 -9.37
N SER A 97 -9.14 4.75 -9.61
CA SER A 97 -7.82 4.42 -10.14
C SER A 97 -6.76 4.25 -9.05
N ASN A 98 -6.64 5.21 -8.13
CA ASN A 98 -5.54 5.27 -7.18
C ASN A 98 -5.92 4.67 -5.82
N ASP A 99 -7.08 5.04 -5.26
CA ASP A 99 -7.45 4.63 -3.90
C ASP A 99 -7.76 3.12 -3.84
N VAL A 100 -8.47 2.56 -4.83
CA VAL A 100 -8.76 1.12 -4.85
C VAL A 100 -7.52 0.25 -5.10
N ARG A 101 -6.47 0.78 -5.72
CA ARG A 101 -5.22 0.07 -5.93
C ARG A 101 -4.51 -0.29 -4.62
N ARG A 102 -4.73 0.49 -3.56
CA ARG A 102 -4.13 0.24 -2.23
C ARG A 102 -4.57 -1.09 -1.61
N PHE A 103 -5.71 -1.63 -2.03
CA PHE A 103 -6.13 -2.97 -1.61
C PHE A 103 -5.21 -4.09 -2.08
N ASP A 104 -4.61 -3.95 -3.27
CA ASP A 104 -3.70 -4.96 -3.83
C ASP A 104 -2.42 -5.05 -2.97
N GLU A 105 -1.87 -3.91 -2.55
CA GLU A 105 -0.67 -3.83 -1.72
C GLU A 105 -0.95 -4.30 -0.28
N ALA A 106 -2.03 -3.78 0.34
CA ALA A 106 -2.43 -4.17 1.68
C ALA A 106 -2.76 -5.67 1.77
N GLY A 107 -3.50 -6.23 0.80
CA GLY A 107 -3.84 -7.64 0.74
C GLY A 107 -2.62 -8.55 0.71
N THR A 108 -1.51 -8.07 0.12
CA THR A 108 -0.27 -8.84 0.01
C THR A 108 0.53 -8.85 1.31
N PHE A 109 0.63 -7.71 1.99
CA PHE A 109 1.56 -7.53 3.12
C PHE A 109 0.93 -7.62 4.51
N TRP A 110 -0.39 -7.47 4.68
CA TRP A 110 -1.03 -7.50 6.00
C TRP A 110 -0.69 -8.72 6.87
N PRO A 111 -0.45 -9.96 6.33
CA PRO A 111 -0.13 -11.09 7.19
C PRO A 111 1.16 -10.90 7.99
N PHE A 112 2.08 -10.08 7.47
CA PHE A 112 3.36 -9.81 8.13
C PHE A 112 3.23 -8.92 9.37
N LEU A 113 2.09 -8.23 9.57
CA LEU A 113 1.78 -7.54 10.83
C LEU A 113 1.68 -8.51 12.02
N ILE A 114 1.29 -9.75 11.74
CA ILE A 114 1.15 -10.80 12.76
C ILE A 114 2.39 -11.70 12.79
N VAL A 115 2.81 -12.17 11.61
CA VAL A 115 3.92 -13.14 11.49
C VAL A 115 5.23 -12.52 11.93
N GLY A 116 5.50 -11.25 11.62
CA GLY A 116 6.75 -10.58 12.00
C GLY A 116 7.01 -10.57 13.51
N PRO A 117 6.10 -10.02 14.34
CA PRO A 117 6.24 -10.04 15.79
C PRO A 117 6.32 -11.45 16.39
N LEU A 118 5.53 -12.39 15.88
CA LEU A 118 5.58 -13.79 16.35
C LEU A 118 6.93 -14.46 16.05
N GLU A 119 7.48 -14.25 14.85
CA GLU A 119 8.81 -14.75 14.48
C GLU A 119 9.89 -14.11 15.35
N LEU A 120 9.78 -12.80 15.63
CA LEU A 120 10.72 -12.09 16.49
C LEU A 120 10.75 -12.66 17.90
N VAL A 121 9.58 -12.92 18.50
CA VAL A 121 9.47 -13.55 19.84
C VAL A 121 10.07 -14.95 19.83
N ALA A 122 9.76 -15.76 18.81
CA ALA A 122 10.33 -17.09 18.70
C ALA A 122 11.86 -17.07 18.58
N VAL A 123 12.41 -16.18 17.76
CA VAL A 123 13.86 -16.01 17.63
C VAL A 123 14.49 -15.51 18.92
N PHE A 124 13.83 -14.57 19.63
CA PHE A 124 14.27 -14.10 20.94
C PHE A 124 14.43 -15.24 21.95
N VAL A 125 13.42 -16.10 22.06
CA VAL A 125 13.43 -17.24 22.98
C VAL A 125 14.50 -18.27 22.59
N LEU A 126 14.59 -18.60 21.30
CA LEU A 126 15.54 -19.61 20.81
C LEU A 126 17.00 -19.18 20.97
N ILE A 127 17.32 -17.92 20.69
CA ILE A 127 18.67 -17.38 20.90
C ILE A 127 18.94 -17.21 22.40
N GLY A 128 17.95 -16.72 23.14
CA GLY A 128 18.05 -16.50 24.58
C GLY A 128 18.36 -17.78 25.37
N SER A 129 17.78 -18.91 24.94
CA SER A 129 18.04 -20.23 25.57
C SER A 129 19.47 -20.79 25.33
N GLN A 130 20.17 -20.29 24.30
CA GLN A 130 21.51 -20.77 23.96
C GLN A 130 22.63 -19.79 24.35
N LEU A 131 22.43 -18.50 24.04
CA LEU A 131 23.44 -17.44 24.22
C LEU A 131 23.13 -16.50 25.39
N GLY A 132 22.01 -16.72 26.07
CA GLY A 132 21.54 -15.83 27.15
C GLY A 132 20.55 -14.79 26.64
N TYR A 133 19.52 -14.52 27.45
CA TYR A 133 18.44 -13.60 27.10
C TYR A 133 18.91 -12.16 26.94
N LEU A 134 19.94 -11.72 27.69
CA LEU A 134 20.49 -10.37 27.54
C LEU A 134 21.21 -10.18 26.18
N ALA A 135 21.93 -11.21 25.73
CA ALA A 135 22.57 -11.22 24.41
C ALA A 135 21.54 -11.21 23.28
N SER A 136 20.48 -12.00 23.41
CA SER A 136 19.36 -12.01 22.46
C SER A 136 18.67 -10.64 22.40
N PHE A 137 18.41 -10.03 23.55
CA PHE A 137 17.82 -8.69 23.62
C PHE A 137 18.71 -7.62 22.96
N ALA A 138 20.00 -7.63 23.25
CA ALA A 138 20.95 -6.69 22.65
C ALA A 138 21.01 -6.82 21.13
N GLY A 139 21.08 -8.04 20.60
CA GLY A 139 21.09 -8.29 19.15
C GLY A 139 19.80 -7.85 18.47
N ILE A 140 18.65 -8.25 19.00
CA ILE A 140 17.34 -7.89 18.46
C ILE A 140 17.10 -6.39 18.55
N SER A 141 17.44 -5.73 19.67
CA SER A 141 17.32 -4.28 19.80
C SER A 141 18.18 -3.54 18.80
N THR A 142 19.39 -4.01 18.53
CA THR A 142 20.27 -3.46 17.50
C THR A 142 19.64 -3.60 16.11
N LEU A 143 19.03 -4.76 15.81
CA LEU A 143 18.34 -4.98 14.55
C LEU A 143 17.13 -4.04 14.41
N LEU A 144 16.29 -3.94 15.44
CA LEU A 144 15.10 -3.09 15.42
C LEU A 144 15.43 -1.60 15.35
N MET A 145 16.60 -1.17 15.84
CA MET A 145 17.06 0.21 15.74
C MET A 145 17.30 0.64 14.27
N LEU A 146 17.45 -0.31 13.35
CA LEU A 146 17.53 -0.03 11.92
C LEU A 146 16.24 0.61 11.39
N ILE A 147 15.07 0.22 11.90
CA ILE A 147 13.76 0.71 11.44
C ILE A 147 13.64 2.24 11.59
N PRO A 148 13.83 2.85 12.77
CA PRO A 148 13.78 4.31 12.88
C PRO A 148 14.84 5.02 12.05
N VAL A 149 16.05 4.46 11.94
CA VAL A 149 17.12 5.03 11.10
C VAL A 149 16.69 5.06 9.64
N GLN A 150 16.19 3.95 9.11
CA GLN A 150 15.67 3.88 7.74
C GLN A 150 14.49 4.82 7.52
N SER A 151 13.60 4.96 8.51
CA SER A 151 12.45 5.87 8.44
C SER A 151 12.87 7.34 8.32
N VAL A 152 13.92 7.75 9.04
CA VAL A 152 14.49 9.11 8.92
C VAL A 152 15.10 9.32 7.54
N LEU A 153 15.88 8.34 7.05
CA LEU A 153 16.46 8.40 5.71
C LEU A 153 15.39 8.46 4.62
N ALA A 154 14.32 7.66 4.74
CA ALA A 154 13.20 7.66 3.81
C ALA A 154 12.48 9.02 3.76
N LYS A 155 12.23 9.66 4.92
CA LYS A 155 11.65 11.02 5.00
C LYS A 155 12.54 12.04 4.29
N TYR A 156 13.87 11.94 4.47
CA TYR A 156 14.81 12.83 3.81
C TYR A 156 14.85 12.61 2.29
N ILE A 157 14.85 11.36 1.83
CA ILE A 157 14.71 11.00 0.40
C ILE A 157 13.41 11.57 -0.18
N GLY A 158 12.29 11.46 0.55
CA GLY A 158 11.01 12.05 0.14
C GLY A 158 11.07 13.57 -0.01
N SER A 159 11.77 14.28 0.91
CA SER A 159 12.00 15.71 0.80
C SER A 159 12.82 16.07 -0.44
N LEU A 160 13.91 15.35 -0.69
CA LEU A 160 14.74 15.56 -1.89
C LEU A 160 13.95 15.27 -3.17
N ARG A 161 13.10 14.24 -3.20
CA ARG A 161 12.23 13.93 -4.34
C ARG A 161 11.31 15.10 -4.70
N ARG A 162 10.71 15.77 -3.69
CA ARG A 162 9.90 16.97 -3.94
C ARG A 162 10.70 18.12 -4.55
N LYS A 163 11.95 18.33 -4.09
CA LYS A 163 12.86 19.33 -4.67
C LYS A 163 13.27 18.99 -6.10
N ILE A 164 13.50 17.70 -6.38
CA ILE A 164 13.80 17.23 -7.74
C ILE A 164 12.60 17.47 -8.64
N ALA A 165 11.39 17.12 -8.23
CA ALA A 165 10.17 17.32 -9.00
C ALA A 165 10.00 18.80 -9.39
N ALA A 166 10.16 19.74 -8.44
CA ALA A 166 10.06 21.16 -8.72
C ALA A 166 11.08 21.66 -9.75
N GLN A 167 12.33 21.14 -9.71
CA GLN A 167 13.34 21.48 -10.72
C GLN A 167 13.06 20.81 -12.08
N THR A 168 12.52 19.60 -12.06
CA THR A 168 12.11 18.88 -13.27
C THR A 168 10.97 19.63 -13.97
N ASP A 169 9.95 20.07 -13.21
CA ASP A 169 8.80 20.84 -13.74
C ASP A 169 9.29 22.13 -14.37
N GLU A 170 10.19 22.86 -13.72
CA GLU A 170 10.76 24.11 -14.25
C GLU A 170 11.56 23.85 -15.55
N ARG A 171 12.35 22.78 -15.58
CA ARG A 171 13.10 22.40 -16.80
C ARG A 171 12.14 22.03 -17.94
N VAL A 172 11.08 21.26 -17.64
CA VAL A 172 10.07 20.86 -18.64
C VAL A 172 9.34 22.08 -19.16
N ARG A 173 8.96 23.02 -18.28
CA ARG A 173 8.32 24.29 -18.67
C ARG A 173 9.20 25.09 -19.63
N LEU A 174 10.47 25.35 -19.26
CA LEU A 174 11.41 26.07 -20.12
C LEU A 174 11.65 25.37 -21.46
N THR A 175 11.74 24.05 -21.45
CA THR A 175 11.89 23.27 -22.68
C THR A 175 10.64 23.33 -23.55
N GLY A 176 9.44 23.29 -22.94
CA GLY A 176 8.18 23.45 -23.64
C GLY A 176 8.03 24.83 -24.29
N GLU A 177 8.39 25.89 -23.57
CA GLU A 177 8.41 27.28 -24.10
C GLU A 177 9.41 27.40 -25.26
N ALA A 178 10.59 26.79 -25.14
CA ALA A 178 11.58 26.76 -26.20
C ALA A 178 11.07 26.07 -27.47
N ILE A 179 10.39 24.93 -27.34
CA ILE A 179 9.81 24.19 -28.47
C ILE A 179 8.68 24.98 -29.11
N SER A 180 7.80 25.55 -28.31
CA SER A 180 6.67 26.35 -28.81
C SER A 180 7.11 27.63 -29.55
N GLY A 181 8.19 28.28 -29.10
CA GLY A 181 8.79 29.45 -29.70
C GLY A 181 9.97 29.20 -30.64
N ILE A 182 10.18 27.98 -31.10
CA ILE A 182 11.45 27.55 -31.78
C ILE A 182 11.76 28.41 -33.01
N THR A 183 10.77 28.81 -33.78
CA THR A 183 10.94 29.65 -34.97
C THR A 183 11.51 31.02 -34.59
N THR A 184 11.00 31.66 -33.53
CA THR A 184 11.49 32.96 -33.05
C THR A 184 12.91 32.85 -32.51
N PHE A 185 13.21 31.79 -31.74
CA PHE A 185 14.57 31.55 -31.22
C PHE A 185 15.58 31.33 -32.35
N LYS A 186 15.18 30.64 -33.41
CA LYS A 186 16.00 30.40 -34.59
C LYS A 186 16.25 31.70 -35.38
N MET A 187 15.21 32.53 -35.58
CA MET A 187 15.33 33.79 -36.28
C MET A 187 16.26 34.79 -35.55
N LEU A 188 16.24 34.76 -34.21
CA LEU A 188 17.04 35.64 -33.36
C LEU A 188 18.42 35.08 -33.01
N ALA A 189 18.73 33.86 -33.45
CA ALA A 189 19.93 33.10 -33.08
C ALA A 189 20.17 32.99 -31.55
N TRP A 190 19.10 32.80 -30.77
CA TRP A 190 19.14 32.78 -29.31
C TRP A 190 19.25 31.36 -28.72
N GLU A 191 19.68 30.38 -29.50
CA GLU A 191 19.81 29.00 -29.04
C GLU A 191 20.80 28.87 -27.88
N ARG A 192 21.97 29.51 -27.97
CA ARG A 192 22.99 29.39 -26.92
C ARG A 192 22.55 29.95 -25.56
N PRO A 193 21.97 31.16 -25.46
CA PRO A 193 21.40 31.65 -24.20
C PRO A 193 20.34 30.75 -23.62
N LEU A 194 19.39 30.27 -24.46
CA LEU A 194 18.30 29.41 -24.04
C LEU A 194 18.78 28.06 -23.48
N VAL A 195 19.70 27.40 -24.19
CA VAL A 195 20.35 26.17 -23.72
C VAL A 195 21.08 26.42 -22.40
N GLY A 196 21.76 27.58 -22.25
CA GLY A 196 22.43 27.98 -21.02
C GLY A 196 21.48 28.04 -19.82
N GLU A 197 20.26 28.60 -19.98
CA GLU A 197 19.26 28.65 -18.89
C GLU A 197 18.74 27.25 -18.56
N ILE A 198 18.40 26.43 -19.54
CA ILE A 198 17.96 25.04 -19.33
C ILE A 198 19.05 24.24 -18.60
N LEU A 199 20.31 24.40 -18.98
CA LEU A 199 21.43 23.72 -18.34
C LEU A 199 21.64 24.14 -16.88
N LYS A 200 21.40 25.41 -16.53
CA LYS A 200 21.46 25.86 -15.13
C LYS A 200 20.44 25.15 -14.26
N VAL A 201 19.19 25.02 -14.74
CA VAL A 201 18.13 24.29 -14.03
C VAL A 201 18.53 22.80 -13.94
N ARG A 202 19.01 22.20 -15.03
CA ARG A 202 19.47 20.81 -15.05
C ARG A 202 20.59 20.53 -14.05
N GLN A 203 21.57 21.43 -13.90
CA GLN A 203 22.63 21.31 -12.92
C GLN A 203 22.12 21.37 -11.47
N ARG A 204 21.05 22.15 -11.21
CA ARG A 204 20.39 22.16 -9.88
C ARG A 204 19.66 20.84 -9.63
N GLU A 205 18.90 20.37 -10.61
CA GLU A 205 18.21 19.06 -10.58
C GLU A 205 19.21 17.93 -10.31
N GLU A 206 20.33 17.88 -11.06
CA GLU A 206 21.36 16.86 -10.92
C GLU A 206 21.98 16.84 -9.52
N ARG A 207 22.23 18.00 -8.90
CA ARG A 207 22.77 18.06 -7.54
C ARG A 207 21.84 17.40 -6.52
N PHE A 208 20.52 17.59 -6.64
CA PHE A 208 19.55 16.93 -5.76
C PHE A 208 19.46 15.44 -6.06
N ILE A 209 19.46 15.02 -7.32
CA ILE A 209 19.50 13.62 -7.74
C ILE A 209 20.73 12.91 -7.16
N ARG A 210 21.90 13.52 -7.30
CA ARG A 210 23.17 12.99 -6.78
C ARG A 210 23.12 12.79 -5.26
N ARG A 211 22.63 13.78 -4.51
CA ARG A 211 22.45 13.66 -3.06
C ARG A 211 21.45 12.56 -2.69
N MET A 212 20.34 12.49 -3.38
CA MET A 212 19.33 11.43 -3.15
C MET A 212 19.95 10.04 -3.36
N ASN A 213 20.70 9.86 -4.45
CA ASN A 213 21.36 8.58 -4.76
C ASN A 213 22.46 8.22 -3.74
N GLN A 214 23.20 9.20 -3.24
CA GLN A 214 24.18 8.98 -2.16
C GLN A 214 23.51 8.47 -0.89
N ILE A 215 22.36 9.05 -0.50
CA ILE A 215 21.63 8.60 0.69
C ILE A 215 21.01 7.22 0.47
N ARG A 216 20.50 6.92 -0.73
CA ARG A 216 20.03 5.57 -1.07
C ARG A 216 21.15 4.54 -0.97
N ALA A 217 22.32 4.87 -1.52
CA ALA A 217 23.50 4.00 -1.43
C ALA A 217 23.92 3.77 0.03
N MET A 218 23.92 4.82 0.86
CA MET A 218 24.20 4.70 2.29
C MET A 218 23.16 3.83 3.01
N ASN A 219 21.87 4.02 2.74
CA ASN A 219 20.80 3.18 3.31
C ASN A 219 20.97 1.70 2.91
N MET A 220 21.32 1.44 1.66
CA MET A 220 21.60 0.09 1.17
C MET A 220 22.82 -0.52 1.85
N ALA A 221 23.92 0.23 1.97
CA ALA A 221 25.12 -0.21 2.67
C ALA A 221 24.82 -0.54 4.14
N LEU A 222 24.04 0.29 4.83
CA LEU A 222 23.59 0.05 6.20
C LEU A 222 22.78 -1.25 6.32
N SER A 223 21.88 -1.51 5.38
CA SER A 223 21.07 -2.76 5.34
C SER A 223 21.95 -4.01 5.15
N PHE A 224 23.05 -3.91 4.42
CA PHE A 224 24.00 -5.03 4.30
C PHE A 224 24.90 -5.17 5.54
N ALA A 225 25.33 -4.06 6.13
CA ALA A 225 26.24 -4.07 7.27
C ALA A 225 25.58 -4.49 8.60
N ILE A 226 24.25 -4.41 8.70
CA ILE A 226 23.56 -4.63 9.97
C ILE A 226 23.77 -6.02 10.54
N MET A 227 23.79 -7.09 9.70
CA MET A 227 23.91 -8.45 10.19
C MET A 227 25.25 -8.76 10.85
N PRO A 228 26.40 -8.41 10.27
CA PRO A 228 27.69 -8.48 10.98
C PRO A 228 27.69 -7.73 12.32
N VAL A 229 27.12 -6.53 12.36
CA VAL A 229 27.05 -5.71 13.58
C VAL A 229 26.16 -6.36 14.65
N VAL A 230 24.97 -6.84 14.28
CA VAL A 230 24.07 -7.57 15.18
C VAL A 230 24.74 -8.81 15.74
N SER A 231 25.41 -9.61 14.89
CA SER A 231 26.14 -10.81 15.32
C SER A 231 27.28 -10.46 16.27
N LEU A 232 28.06 -9.44 15.95
CA LEU A 232 29.16 -8.98 16.80
C LEU A 232 28.65 -8.58 18.20
N ILE A 233 27.57 -7.78 18.27
CA ILE A 233 27.00 -7.32 19.54
C ILE A 233 26.45 -8.52 20.31
N THR A 234 25.68 -9.40 19.66
CA THR A 234 25.09 -10.58 20.31
C THR A 234 26.16 -11.48 20.94
N PHE A 235 27.19 -11.85 20.17
CA PHE A 235 28.26 -12.71 20.66
C PHE A 235 29.15 -12.04 21.73
N THR A 236 29.42 -10.74 21.58
CA THR A 236 30.17 -9.98 22.59
C THR A 236 29.41 -9.95 23.91
N VAL A 237 28.12 -9.59 23.89
CA VAL A 237 27.30 -9.58 25.12
C VAL A 237 27.18 -10.98 25.70
N SER A 238 26.97 -12.01 24.89
CA SER A 238 26.90 -13.39 25.36
C SER A 238 28.19 -13.81 26.08
N ARG A 239 29.36 -13.47 25.52
CA ARG A 239 30.65 -13.82 26.11
C ARG A 239 30.88 -13.23 27.51
N TYR A 240 30.36 -12.02 27.74
CA TYR A 240 30.47 -11.35 29.03
C TYR A 240 29.37 -11.73 30.04
N THR A 241 28.20 -12.16 29.58
CA THR A 241 27.05 -12.42 30.45
C THR A 241 26.86 -13.89 30.79
N VAL A 242 27.28 -14.80 29.91
CA VAL A 242 27.17 -16.24 30.07
C VAL A 242 28.55 -16.86 29.81
N PRO A 243 29.44 -16.94 30.86
CA PRO A 243 30.79 -17.46 30.71
C PRO A 243 30.84 -18.90 30.21
N ALA A 244 29.82 -19.71 30.51
CA ALA A 244 29.65 -21.09 30.07
C ALA A 244 28.92 -21.23 28.74
N ALA A 245 28.68 -20.14 27.99
CA ALA A 245 28.04 -20.24 26.69
C ALA A 245 28.91 -21.07 25.75
N ASP A 246 28.27 -22.04 25.11
CA ASP A 246 28.92 -22.90 24.12
C ASP A 246 29.02 -22.16 22.77
N PHE A 247 30.25 -21.77 22.43
CA PHE A 247 30.59 -21.13 21.15
C PHE A 247 31.06 -22.14 20.09
N SER A 248 30.54 -23.38 20.13
CA SER A 248 30.80 -24.33 19.06
C SER A 248 30.38 -23.76 17.70
N VAL A 249 31.02 -24.25 16.64
CA VAL A 249 30.75 -23.83 15.26
C VAL A 249 29.26 -23.97 14.94
N ALA A 250 28.64 -25.06 15.39
CA ALA A 250 27.23 -25.33 15.19
C ALA A 250 26.33 -24.25 15.83
N ASN A 251 26.62 -23.87 17.08
CA ASN A 251 25.84 -22.89 17.83
C ASN A 251 26.01 -21.47 17.25
N VAL A 252 27.20 -21.12 16.78
CA VAL A 252 27.46 -19.83 16.13
C VAL A 252 26.67 -19.72 14.82
N PHE A 253 26.74 -20.73 13.94
CA PHE A 253 25.98 -20.70 12.69
C PHE A 253 24.47 -20.78 12.91
N TYR A 254 24.02 -21.53 13.92
CA TYR A 254 22.63 -21.54 14.34
C TYR A 254 22.13 -20.14 14.74
N ALA A 255 22.86 -19.45 15.61
CA ALA A 255 22.50 -18.12 16.08
C ALA A 255 22.50 -17.08 14.95
N VAL A 256 23.53 -17.08 14.08
CA VAL A 256 23.60 -16.19 12.92
C VAL A 256 22.42 -16.43 11.97
N SER A 257 22.09 -17.69 11.71
CA SER A 257 20.96 -18.05 10.85
C SER A 257 19.62 -17.63 11.44
N LEU A 258 19.43 -17.74 12.77
CA LEU A 258 18.23 -17.28 13.46
C LEU A 258 18.12 -15.73 13.44
N LEU A 259 19.22 -15.02 13.68
CA LEU A 259 19.22 -13.54 13.65
C LEU A 259 18.90 -13.00 12.25
N ALA A 260 19.20 -13.75 11.19
CA ALA A 260 18.89 -13.35 9.82
C ALA A 260 17.38 -13.38 9.49
N LEU A 261 16.57 -14.16 10.21
CA LEU A 261 15.13 -14.30 9.94
C LEU A 261 14.36 -13.00 10.19
N PRO A 262 14.45 -12.33 11.35
CA PRO A 262 13.73 -11.10 11.61
C PRO A 262 14.15 -9.93 10.73
N LYS A 263 15.34 -9.94 10.17
CA LYS A 263 15.79 -8.89 9.26
C LYS A 263 14.80 -8.73 8.09
N LEU A 264 14.45 -9.81 7.42
CA LEU A 264 13.55 -9.76 6.28
C LEU A 264 12.11 -9.49 6.71
N THR A 265 11.64 -10.19 7.76
CA THR A 265 10.24 -10.09 8.19
C THR A 265 9.92 -8.80 8.92
N MET A 266 10.79 -8.32 9.82
CA MET A 266 10.54 -7.12 10.61
C MET A 266 11.05 -5.83 9.96
N CYS A 267 12.25 -5.86 9.34
CA CYS A 267 12.82 -4.63 8.79
C CYS A 267 12.35 -4.33 7.35
N GLU A 268 11.83 -5.33 6.63
CA GLU A 268 11.34 -5.14 5.27
C GLU A 268 9.82 -5.37 5.18
N PHE A 269 9.33 -6.59 5.38
CA PHE A 269 7.91 -6.91 5.16
C PHE A 269 6.96 -6.26 6.16
N PHE A 270 7.31 -6.23 7.46
CA PHE A 270 6.48 -5.58 8.47
C PHE A 270 6.36 -4.06 8.24
N VAL A 271 7.48 -3.40 7.89
CA VAL A 271 7.46 -1.96 7.57
C VAL A 271 6.58 -1.68 6.37
N HIS A 272 6.71 -2.46 5.28
CA HIS A 272 5.82 -2.35 4.12
C HIS A 272 4.36 -2.66 4.46
N ALA A 273 4.10 -3.63 5.34
CA ALA A 273 2.75 -3.95 5.79
C ALA A 273 2.10 -2.78 6.53
N VAL A 274 2.84 -2.11 7.44
CA VAL A 274 2.36 -0.93 8.16
C VAL A 274 2.05 0.21 7.19
N GLU A 275 2.94 0.48 6.23
CA GLU A 275 2.75 1.51 5.20
C GLU A 275 1.52 1.20 4.33
N ALA A 276 1.47 0.01 3.72
CA ALA A 276 0.38 -0.40 2.84
C ALA A 276 -0.99 -0.43 3.55
N CYS A 277 -1.05 -0.92 4.78
CA CYS A 277 -2.28 -0.93 5.57
C CYS A 277 -2.72 0.49 5.98
N SER A 278 -1.77 1.37 6.32
CA SER A 278 -2.07 2.78 6.64
C SER A 278 -2.64 3.52 5.42
N GLU A 279 -2.04 3.35 4.24
CA GLU A 279 -2.53 3.95 3.01
C GLU A 279 -3.89 3.37 2.59
N CYS A 280 -4.07 2.06 2.74
CA CYS A 280 -5.35 1.38 2.50
C CYS A 280 -6.44 1.92 3.44
N TYR A 281 -6.14 2.15 4.72
CA TYR A 281 -7.08 2.73 5.68
C TYR A 281 -7.55 4.14 5.27
N ILE A 282 -6.62 4.99 4.83
CA ILE A 282 -6.96 6.34 4.33
C ILE A 282 -7.84 6.25 3.07
N SER A 283 -7.53 5.34 2.15
CA SER A 283 -8.33 5.10 0.95
C SER A 283 -9.73 4.57 1.29
N LEU A 284 -9.83 3.65 2.27
CA LEU A 284 -11.12 3.17 2.79
C LEU A 284 -11.98 4.30 3.37
N GLN A 285 -11.37 5.21 4.13
CA GLN A 285 -12.10 6.38 4.65
C GLN A 285 -12.65 7.26 3.53
N ARG A 286 -11.86 7.53 2.49
CA ARG A 286 -12.29 8.34 1.33
C ARG A 286 -13.41 7.66 0.55
N ILE A 287 -13.29 6.35 0.31
CA ILE A 287 -14.32 5.55 -0.35
C ILE A 287 -15.59 5.52 0.52
N GLY A 288 -15.44 5.32 1.83
CA GLY A 288 -16.55 5.34 2.79
C GLY A 288 -17.29 6.67 2.80
N GLN A 289 -16.58 7.79 2.81
CA GLN A 289 -17.17 9.13 2.70
C GLN A 289 -17.95 9.32 1.39
N PHE A 290 -17.45 8.78 0.28
CA PHE A 290 -18.16 8.83 -0.99
C PHE A 290 -19.42 7.96 -0.96
N LEU A 291 -19.35 6.74 -0.45
CA LEU A 291 -20.49 5.82 -0.36
C LEU A 291 -21.57 6.29 0.64
N SER A 292 -21.20 7.09 1.65
CA SER A 292 -22.12 7.65 2.65
C SER A 292 -22.95 8.84 2.14
N ILE A 293 -22.68 9.36 0.94
CA ILE A 293 -23.49 10.43 0.34
C ILE A 293 -24.93 9.90 0.21
N ALA A 294 -25.90 10.57 0.87
CA ALA A 294 -27.29 10.14 0.85
C ALA A 294 -27.83 10.12 -0.60
N PRO A 295 -28.54 9.07 -1.02
CA PRO A 295 -29.26 9.06 -2.28
C PRO A 295 -30.33 10.16 -2.28
N PRO A 296 -30.84 10.60 -3.43
CA PRO A 296 -31.96 11.54 -3.50
C PRO A 296 -33.18 10.94 -2.76
N SER A 297 -33.92 11.82 -2.05
CA SER A 297 -35.16 11.45 -1.37
C SER A 297 -36.28 11.26 -2.40
N GLY A 298 -36.34 10.08 -3.00
CA GLY A 298 -37.36 9.71 -3.97
C GLY A 298 -37.18 8.25 -4.43
N PRO A 299 -38.18 7.61 -5.00
CA PRO A 299 -38.00 6.27 -5.53
C PRO A 299 -36.96 6.28 -6.63
N LEU A 300 -35.92 5.44 -6.45
CA LEU A 300 -34.92 5.19 -7.49
C LEU A 300 -35.63 4.58 -8.71
N TYR A 301 -35.22 5.04 -9.89
CA TYR A 301 -35.68 4.48 -11.16
C TYR A 301 -35.34 2.97 -11.16
N GLY A 302 -36.40 2.12 -11.06
CA GLY A 302 -36.24 0.66 -11.08
C GLY A 302 -36.43 -0.09 -9.76
N GLU A 303 -36.82 0.55 -8.64
CA GLU A 303 -37.47 -0.21 -7.57
C GLU A 303 -38.79 -0.73 -8.10
N GLU A 304 -38.80 -2.00 -8.52
CA GLU A 304 -39.98 -2.77 -8.80
C GLU A 304 -40.92 -2.61 -7.59
N ARG A 305 -42.07 -1.97 -7.82
CA ARG A 305 -43.19 -2.15 -6.92
C ARG A 305 -43.35 -3.68 -6.80
N GLU A 306 -43.31 -4.21 -5.58
CA GLU A 306 -43.75 -5.58 -5.32
C GLU A 306 -44.98 -5.83 -6.20
N GLU A 307 -44.83 -6.73 -7.17
CA GLU A 307 -45.92 -7.22 -7.97
C GLU A 307 -46.93 -7.80 -7.01
N THR A 308 -47.97 -7.02 -6.72
CA THR A 308 -49.19 -7.57 -6.11
C THR A 308 -49.72 -8.56 -7.15
N GLU A 309 -49.52 -9.84 -6.90
CA GLU A 309 -50.07 -10.94 -7.68
C GLU A 309 -51.55 -10.64 -8.01
N GLY A 310 -51.86 -10.39 -9.26
CA GLY A 310 -53.24 -10.27 -9.73
C GLY A 310 -53.57 -9.05 -10.58
N ALA A 311 -52.67 -8.10 -10.84
CA ALA A 311 -52.99 -6.94 -11.69
C ALA A 311 -52.91 -7.32 -13.19
N ARG A 312 -54.04 -7.50 -13.84
CA ARG A 312 -54.17 -7.53 -15.30
C ARG A 312 -53.59 -6.23 -15.86
N VAL A 313 -52.64 -6.34 -16.80
CA VAL A 313 -52.07 -5.24 -17.55
C VAL A 313 -53.18 -4.50 -18.28
N HIS A 314 -53.61 -3.37 -17.74
CA HIS A 314 -54.41 -2.39 -18.47
C HIS A 314 -53.45 -1.51 -19.29
N THR A 315 -53.53 -1.61 -20.60
CA THR A 315 -52.73 -0.89 -21.63
C THR A 315 -52.94 0.64 -21.66
N ASP A 316 -53.63 1.20 -20.69
CA ASP A 316 -54.01 2.62 -20.65
C ASP A 316 -53.41 3.37 -19.42
N ARG A 317 -52.40 2.81 -18.80
CA ARG A 317 -51.74 3.41 -17.62
C ARG A 317 -50.59 4.29 -18.00
N ALA A 318 -50.60 5.54 -17.55
CA ALA A 318 -49.47 6.42 -17.67
C ALA A 318 -48.19 5.78 -17.01
N VAL A 319 -47.14 5.63 -17.79
CA VAL A 319 -45.86 5.08 -17.31
C VAL A 319 -45.10 6.12 -16.50
N VAL A 320 -45.26 7.40 -16.87
CA VAL A 320 -44.67 8.56 -16.18
C VAL A 320 -45.71 9.67 -16.12
N SER A 321 -46.05 10.14 -14.93
CA SER A 321 -46.83 11.38 -14.74
C SER A 321 -45.98 12.36 -13.91
N LEU A 322 -45.79 13.57 -14.42
CA LEU A 322 -45.07 14.65 -13.77
C LEU A 322 -46.04 15.83 -13.63
N SER A 323 -46.24 16.32 -12.41
CA SER A 323 -47.03 17.50 -12.15
C SER A 323 -46.35 18.35 -11.06
N GLY A 324 -46.18 19.63 -11.28
CA GLY A 324 -45.66 20.58 -10.30
C GLY A 324 -44.59 21.52 -10.83
N ASP A 325 -43.99 22.23 -9.92
CA ASP A 325 -42.87 23.13 -10.17
C ASP A 325 -41.53 22.46 -9.96
N TYR A 326 -40.60 22.58 -10.88
CA TYR A 326 -39.29 21.97 -10.85
C TYR A 326 -38.17 22.97 -10.90
N SER A 327 -37.17 22.83 -10.04
CA SER A 327 -35.96 23.66 -10.08
C SER A 327 -34.70 22.80 -10.18
N TRP A 328 -33.65 23.32 -10.83
CA TRP A 328 -32.33 22.68 -10.90
C TRP A 328 -31.59 22.76 -9.56
N ASP A 329 -31.81 23.84 -8.79
CA ASP A 329 -31.23 24.00 -7.46
C ASP A 329 -32.26 23.56 -6.41
N SER A 330 -32.05 22.40 -5.81
CA SER A 330 -32.65 22.10 -4.52
C SER A 330 -31.94 23.00 -3.50
N GLY A 331 -32.64 24.08 -3.07
CA GLY A 331 -32.12 25.13 -2.20
C GLY A 331 -31.68 24.66 -0.80
N LEU A 332 -30.64 23.85 -0.74
CA LEU A 332 -29.89 23.47 0.43
C LEU A 332 -28.48 24.07 0.31
N GLU A 333 -28.38 25.39 0.45
CA GLU A 333 -27.16 26.01 0.94
C GLU A 333 -27.08 25.68 2.43
N THR A 334 -26.27 24.72 2.81
CA THR A 334 -25.81 24.54 4.17
C THR A 334 -24.79 25.63 4.46
N ASP A 335 -25.21 26.68 5.11
CA ASP A 335 -24.30 27.63 5.74
C ASP A 335 -23.44 26.91 6.76
N ALA A 336 -22.17 27.34 6.89
CA ALA A 336 -21.16 26.76 7.79
C ALA A 336 -21.53 26.74 9.29
N ALA A 337 -22.79 27.02 9.63
CA ALA A 337 -23.34 27.06 10.99
C ALA A 337 -24.54 26.09 11.21
N GLY A 338 -24.86 25.21 10.26
CA GLY A 338 -25.85 24.14 10.50
C GLY A 338 -27.31 24.62 10.64
N ALA A 339 -27.68 25.80 10.20
CA ALA A 339 -29.07 26.27 10.15
C ALA A 339 -29.62 26.13 8.74
N GLU A 340 -30.66 25.29 8.57
CA GLU A 340 -31.43 25.20 7.34
C GLU A 340 -32.21 26.50 7.10
N THR A 341 -31.66 27.40 6.31
CA THR A 341 -32.42 28.54 5.78
C THR A 341 -32.92 28.13 4.41
N ALA A 342 -34.23 27.95 4.28
CA ALA A 342 -34.92 27.79 3.00
C ALA A 342 -34.76 29.06 2.16
N ALA A 343 -33.72 29.11 1.33
CA ALA A 343 -33.65 30.11 0.25
C ALA A 343 -34.77 29.76 -0.75
N ALA A 344 -35.59 30.74 -1.08
CA ALA A 344 -36.68 30.58 -2.06
C ALA A 344 -36.09 30.18 -3.42
N SER A 345 -36.11 28.88 -3.73
CA SER A 345 -35.70 28.38 -5.04
C SER A 345 -36.66 28.90 -6.09
N THR A 346 -36.18 29.71 -7.02
CA THR A 346 -36.96 30.10 -8.18
C THR A 346 -37.15 28.86 -9.06
N ALA A 347 -38.39 28.38 -9.14
CA ALA A 347 -38.74 27.26 -9.99
C ALA A 347 -38.30 27.53 -11.45
N THR A 348 -37.50 26.64 -12.01
CA THR A 348 -37.01 26.73 -13.40
C THR A 348 -38.11 26.33 -14.38
N LEU A 349 -38.94 25.37 -14.00
CA LEU A 349 -40.14 24.96 -14.71
C LEU A 349 -41.31 25.13 -13.76
N LYS A 350 -42.31 25.89 -14.17
CA LYS A 350 -43.54 26.17 -13.38
C LYS A 350 -44.72 25.51 -14.02
N ASP A 351 -45.61 24.99 -13.18
CA ASP A 351 -46.91 24.38 -13.56
C ASP A 351 -46.80 23.35 -14.69
N LEU A 352 -45.77 22.49 -14.58
CA LEU A 352 -45.55 21.43 -15.56
C LEU A 352 -46.56 20.28 -15.27
N THR A 353 -47.41 19.97 -16.27
CA THR A 353 -48.24 18.80 -16.26
C THR A 353 -47.92 17.95 -17.48
N PHE A 354 -47.45 16.73 -17.26
CA PHE A 354 -46.96 15.86 -18.33
C PHE A 354 -47.24 14.40 -18.02
N GLU A 355 -47.87 13.68 -18.96
CA GLU A 355 -48.14 12.26 -18.87
C GLU A 355 -47.55 11.54 -20.08
N LEU A 356 -46.88 10.42 -19.84
CA LEU A 356 -46.37 9.50 -20.87
C LEU A 356 -47.07 8.17 -20.75
N ARG A 357 -47.56 7.64 -21.86
CA ARG A 357 -48.21 6.31 -21.94
C ARG A 357 -47.24 5.29 -22.56
N GLU A 358 -47.49 4.03 -22.28
CA GLU A 358 -46.70 2.95 -22.86
C GLU A 358 -46.81 2.95 -24.39
N GLY A 359 -45.67 2.92 -25.08
CA GLY A 359 -45.58 2.97 -26.56
C GLY A 359 -45.68 4.35 -27.18
N GLU A 360 -45.84 5.44 -26.38
CA GLU A 360 -45.89 6.81 -26.86
C GLU A 360 -44.48 7.40 -26.98
N LEU A 361 -44.17 8.03 -28.12
CA LEU A 361 -42.92 8.78 -28.31
C LEU A 361 -43.23 10.29 -28.19
N VAL A 362 -42.70 10.90 -27.14
CA VAL A 362 -42.86 12.33 -26.90
C VAL A 362 -41.54 13.03 -27.04
N ALA A 363 -41.49 14.09 -27.82
CA ALA A 363 -40.35 14.98 -27.97
C ALA A 363 -40.57 16.28 -27.19
N ILE A 364 -39.67 16.58 -26.25
CA ILE A 364 -39.66 17.85 -25.53
C ILE A 364 -38.71 18.80 -26.28
N VAL A 365 -39.27 19.91 -26.80
CA VAL A 365 -38.51 20.91 -27.53
C VAL A 365 -38.49 22.22 -26.74
N GLY A 366 -37.32 22.81 -26.57
CA GLY A 366 -37.14 24.09 -25.87
C GLY A 366 -35.88 24.82 -26.36
N ALA A 367 -35.80 26.08 -26.02
CA ALA A 367 -34.57 26.83 -26.24
C ALA A 367 -33.51 26.39 -25.21
N VAL A 368 -32.30 26.10 -25.66
CA VAL A 368 -31.15 25.75 -24.81
C VAL A 368 -30.50 27.02 -24.26
#